data_346b60590459baf17dd71af86fa32172
#
_entry.id   346b60590459baf17dd71af86fa32172
#
_cell.length_a   1.000
_cell.length_b   1.000
_cell.length_c   1.000
_cell.angle_alpha   90.00
_cell.angle_beta   90.00
_cell.angle_gamma   90.00
#
_symmetry.space_group_name_H-M   'P 1'
#
loop_
_entity.id
_entity.type
_entity.pdbx_description
1 polymer ?
#
loop_
_entity_poly.entity_id
_entity_poly.type
_entity_poly.pdbx_seq_one_letter_code
_entity_poly.pdbx_strand_id
1 'polypeptide(L)'
;MNRMRQDLVFMKRIYEDNSQNPMWSYVVEFFVERYTRRTKEKLGADTLDTQLLYSIRLYCYGAVGMTREWLLKDNITPANTVVQMMFHSMPEALRAVYFR
;
A
#
# COMPACT_ATOMS: atom_id res chain seq x y z
N MET A 1 2.00 26.72 1.83
CA MET A 1 2.39 26.24 3.15
C MET A 1 1.22 25.82 4.03
N ASN A 2 0.13 26.55 4.02
CA ASN A 2 -1.09 26.15 4.72
C ASN A 2 -1.66 24.83 4.18
N ARG A 3 -1.48 24.57 2.90
CA ARG A 3 -1.94 23.36 2.26
C ARG A 3 -1.22 22.12 2.80
N MET A 4 0.08 22.25 3.05
CA MET A 4 0.89 21.16 3.57
C MET A 4 0.49 20.77 5.00
N ARG A 5 0.14 21.76 5.83
CA ARG A 5 -0.37 21.53 7.17
C ARG A 5 -1.75 20.88 7.15
N GLN A 6 -2.61 21.29 6.23
CA GLN A 6 -3.94 20.70 6.07
C GLN A 6 -3.83 19.25 5.62
N ASP A 7 -2.90 18.96 4.72
CA ASP A 7 -2.67 17.59 4.25
C ASP A 7 -2.15 16.70 5.37
N LEU A 8 -1.24 17.21 6.21
CA LEU A 8 -0.73 16.47 7.36
C LEU A 8 -1.81 16.21 8.40
N VAL A 9 -2.67 17.18 8.67
CA VAL A 9 -3.80 17.00 9.60
C VAL A 9 -4.79 15.99 9.04
N PHE A 10 -5.06 16.06 7.75
CA PHE A 10 -5.94 15.13 7.06
C PHE A 10 -5.39 13.70 7.11
N MET A 11 -4.11 13.53 6.82
CA MET A 11 -3.46 12.24 6.89
C MET A 11 -3.44 11.68 8.31
N LYS A 12 -3.23 12.55 9.30
CA LYS A 12 -3.28 12.13 10.71
C LYS A 12 -4.65 11.60 11.10
N ARG A 13 -5.72 12.25 10.62
CA ARG A 13 -7.09 11.79 10.87
C ARG A 13 -7.36 10.44 10.24
N ILE A 14 -6.87 10.22 9.01
CA ILE A 14 -6.99 8.92 8.36
C ILE A 14 -6.27 7.85 9.17
N TYR A 15 -5.10 8.19 9.70
CA TYR A 15 -4.33 7.29 10.55
C TYR A 15 -5.07 6.96 11.84
N GLU A 16 -5.66 7.95 12.47
CA GLU A 16 -6.45 7.77 13.69
C GLU A 16 -7.68 6.92 13.42
N ASP A 17 -8.38 7.16 12.30
CA ASP A 17 -9.52 6.36 11.89
C ASP A 17 -9.10 4.91 11.63
N ASN A 18 -7.94 4.70 11.00
CA ASN A 18 -7.42 3.35 10.76
C ASN A 18 -7.04 2.66 12.06
N SER A 19 -6.53 3.40 13.04
CA SER A 19 -6.20 2.83 14.34
C SER A 19 -7.45 2.45 15.14
N GLN A 20 -8.58 3.10 14.87
CA GLN A 20 -9.86 2.76 15.47
C GLN A 20 -10.55 1.58 14.77
N ASN A 21 -10.06 1.19 13.60
CA ASN A 21 -10.63 0.05 12.86
C ASN A 21 -9.56 -1.03 12.69
N PRO A 22 -9.53 -2.01 13.61
CA PRO A 22 -8.50 -3.05 13.58
C PRO A 22 -8.54 -3.91 12.33
N MET A 23 -9.68 -3.96 11.63
CA MET A 23 -9.80 -4.73 10.38
C MET A 23 -8.84 -4.22 9.32
N TRP A 24 -8.76 -2.90 9.14
CA TRP A 24 -7.89 -2.33 8.09
C TRP A 24 -6.41 -2.52 8.41
N SER A 25 -6.03 -2.39 9.67
CA SER A 25 -4.67 -2.70 10.10
C SER A 25 -4.31 -4.16 9.86
N TYR A 26 -5.23 -5.05 10.15
CA TYR A 26 -5.06 -6.48 9.89
C TYR A 26 -4.86 -6.76 8.40
N VAL A 27 -5.67 -6.15 7.55
CA VAL A 27 -5.58 -6.32 6.09
C VAL A 27 -4.23 -5.84 5.58
N VAL A 28 -3.76 -4.67 6.04
CA VAL A 28 -2.45 -4.15 5.63
C VAL A 28 -1.34 -5.11 6.03
N GLU A 29 -1.32 -5.56 7.28
CA GLU A 29 -0.28 -6.48 7.76
C GLU A 29 -0.33 -7.83 7.04
N PHE A 30 -1.52 -8.31 6.70
CA PHE A 30 -1.68 -9.51 5.90
C PHE A 30 -0.97 -9.39 4.56
N PHE A 31 -1.19 -8.28 3.85
CA PHE A 31 -0.56 -8.08 2.54
C PHE A 31 0.93 -7.80 2.66
N VAL A 32 1.36 -7.06 3.68
CA VAL A 32 2.79 -6.83 3.93
C VAL A 32 3.51 -8.16 4.12
N GLU A 33 2.97 -9.04 4.95
CA GLU A 33 3.57 -10.35 5.20
C GLU A 33 3.61 -11.19 3.92
N ARG A 34 2.54 -11.20 3.17
CA ARG A 34 2.44 -11.98 1.93
C ARG A 34 3.43 -11.49 0.88
N TYR A 35 3.51 -10.17 0.65
CA TYR A 35 4.47 -9.59 -0.29
C TYR A 35 5.91 -9.80 0.16
N THR A 36 6.17 -9.67 1.45
CA THR A 36 7.51 -9.89 1.98
C THR A 36 7.96 -11.32 1.72
N ARG A 37 7.13 -12.31 2.02
CA ARG A 37 7.42 -13.72 1.80
C ARG A 37 7.66 -14.00 0.32
N ARG A 38 6.78 -13.50 -0.54
CA ARG A 38 6.86 -13.74 -1.97
C ARG A 38 8.09 -13.10 -2.59
N THR A 39 8.45 -11.90 -2.12
CA THR A 39 9.66 -11.22 -2.57
C THR A 39 10.91 -12.01 -2.18
N LYS A 40 10.95 -12.53 -0.96
CA LYS A 40 12.05 -13.41 -0.53
C LYS A 40 12.17 -14.64 -1.43
N GLU A 41 11.06 -15.28 -1.74
CA GLU A 41 11.03 -16.44 -2.62
C GLU A 41 11.56 -16.12 -4.01
N LYS A 42 11.11 -15.02 -4.59
CA LYS A 42 11.54 -14.62 -5.93
C LYS A 42 13.02 -14.29 -6.01
N LEU A 43 13.57 -13.72 -4.95
CA LEU A 43 14.99 -13.35 -4.89
C LEU A 43 15.87 -14.48 -4.35
N GLY A 44 15.29 -15.54 -3.83
CA GLY A 44 16.05 -16.61 -3.18
C GLY A 44 16.80 -16.13 -1.95
N ALA A 45 16.23 -15.18 -1.21
CA ALA A 45 16.86 -14.54 -0.07
C ALA A 45 16.09 -14.81 1.21
N ASP A 46 16.81 -15.01 2.31
CA ASP A 46 16.20 -15.19 3.62
C ASP A 46 15.79 -13.86 4.26
N THR A 47 16.47 -12.78 3.89
CA THR A 47 16.21 -11.44 4.41
C THR A 47 16.16 -10.44 3.27
N LEU A 48 15.41 -9.36 3.46
CA LEU A 48 15.32 -8.26 2.50
C LEU A 48 15.98 -7.02 3.07
N ASP A 49 16.55 -6.20 2.19
CA ASP A 49 17.13 -4.95 2.64
C ASP A 49 16.04 -3.96 3.07
N THR A 50 16.46 -2.93 3.78
CA THR A 50 15.56 -1.93 4.35
C THR A 50 14.74 -1.23 3.27
N GLN A 51 15.34 -0.92 2.13
CA GLN A 51 14.65 -0.26 1.03
C GLN A 51 13.48 -1.11 0.50
N LEU A 52 13.70 -2.40 0.30
CA LEU A 52 12.65 -3.30 -0.15
C LEU A 52 11.54 -3.44 0.88
N LEU A 53 11.89 -3.56 2.16
CA LEU A 53 10.91 -3.65 3.23
C LEU A 53 10.01 -2.41 3.29
N TYR A 54 10.61 -1.22 3.19
CA TYR A 54 9.85 0.02 3.17
C TYR A 54 8.98 0.13 1.90
N SER A 55 9.51 -0.27 0.77
CA SER A 55 8.76 -0.24 -0.50
C SER A 55 7.52 -1.14 -0.42
N ILE A 56 7.67 -2.32 0.17
CA ILE A 56 6.55 -3.24 0.36
C ILE A 56 5.49 -2.61 1.26
N ARG A 57 5.91 -2.06 2.41
CA ARG A 57 4.97 -1.46 3.35
C ARG A 57 4.26 -0.27 2.74
N LEU A 58 5.00 0.62 2.10
CA LEU A 58 4.43 1.80 1.46
C LEU A 58 3.40 1.41 0.39
N TYR A 59 3.74 0.43 -0.43
CA TYR A 59 2.83 -0.05 -1.45
C TYR A 59 1.57 -0.68 -0.85
N CYS A 60 1.72 -1.49 0.17
CA CYS A 60 0.57 -2.14 0.81
C CYS A 60 -0.35 -1.14 1.51
N TYR A 61 0.23 -0.17 2.22
CA TYR A 61 -0.57 0.89 2.85
C TYR A 61 -1.33 1.70 1.80
N GLY A 62 -0.65 2.06 0.71
CA GLY A 62 -1.27 2.80 -0.37
C GLY A 62 -2.35 2.00 -1.08
N ALA A 63 -2.07 0.75 -1.42
CA ALA A 63 -3.03 -0.09 -2.13
C ALA A 63 -4.28 -0.36 -1.30
N VAL A 64 -4.11 -0.70 -0.03
CA VAL A 64 -5.25 -0.95 0.88
C VAL A 64 -6.03 0.35 1.10
N GLY A 65 -5.33 1.46 1.33
CA GLY A 65 -5.97 2.76 1.53
C GLY A 65 -6.76 3.21 0.31
N MET A 66 -6.20 3.07 -0.88
CA MET A 66 -6.87 3.41 -2.13
C MET A 66 -8.09 2.52 -2.38
N THR A 67 -7.97 1.24 -2.10
CA THR A 67 -9.07 0.30 -2.24
C THR A 67 -10.21 0.66 -1.29
N ARG A 68 -9.86 0.97 -0.05
CA ARG A 68 -10.85 1.41 0.95
C ARG A 68 -11.56 2.68 0.50
N GLU A 69 -10.81 3.66 0.04
CA GLU A 69 -11.38 4.91 -0.44
C GLU A 69 -12.30 4.68 -1.63
N TRP A 70 -11.88 3.85 -2.57
CA TRP A 70 -12.70 3.49 -3.72
C TRP A 70 -14.02 2.83 -3.30
N LEU A 71 -13.96 1.87 -2.37
CA LEU A 71 -15.15 1.17 -1.90
C LEU A 71 -16.12 2.10 -1.17
N LEU A 72 -15.62 3.06 -0.40
CA LEU A 72 -16.44 3.89 0.46
C LEU A 72 -16.90 5.19 -0.18
N LYS A 73 -16.10 5.74 -1.11
CA LYS A 73 -16.34 7.08 -1.65
C LYS A 73 -16.51 7.14 -3.16
N ASP A 74 -15.89 6.23 -3.90
CA ASP A 74 -15.87 6.28 -5.36
C ASP A 74 -16.41 4.99 -5.94
N ASN A 75 -17.71 4.99 -6.28
CA ASN A 75 -18.33 3.86 -6.95
C ASN A 75 -18.35 4.00 -8.46
N ILE A 76 -17.75 5.05 -9.01
CA ILE A 76 -17.83 5.40 -10.44
C ILE A 76 -16.65 4.79 -11.19
N THR A 77 -15.45 4.80 -10.60
CA THR A 77 -14.27 4.26 -11.26
C THR A 77 -14.36 2.74 -11.36
N PRO A 78 -14.25 2.15 -12.56
CA PRO A 78 -14.29 0.69 -12.70
C PRO A 78 -13.17 0.00 -11.93
N ALA A 79 -13.45 -1.19 -11.43
CA ALA A 79 -12.49 -1.96 -10.64
C ALA A 79 -11.21 -2.27 -11.41
N ASN A 80 -11.32 -2.61 -12.70
CA ASN A 80 -10.14 -2.88 -13.51
C ASN A 80 -9.24 -1.66 -13.67
N THR A 81 -9.83 -0.47 -13.74
CA THR A 81 -9.05 0.78 -13.79
C THR A 81 -8.26 0.98 -12.49
N VAL A 82 -8.90 0.75 -11.35
CA VAL A 82 -8.24 0.85 -10.04
C VAL A 82 -7.07 -0.13 -9.96
N VAL A 83 -7.28 -1.37 -10.38
CA VAL A 83 -6.23 -2.39 -10.38
C VAL A 83 -5.05 -1.99 -11.28
N GLN A 84 -5.32 -1.47 -12.48
CA GLN A 84 -4.28 -1.02 -13.38
C GLN A 84 -3.49 0.15 -12.78
N MET A 85 -4.17 1.10 -12.16
CA MET A 85 -3.51 2.23 -11.49
C MET A 85 -2.61 1.75 -10.36
N MET A 86 -3.04 0.73 -9.62
CA MET A 86 -2.22 0.14 -8.56
C MET A 86 -0.96 -0.49 -9.12
N PHE A 87 -1.04 -1.21 -10.24
CA PHE A 87 0.14 -1.76 -10.89
C PHE A 87 1.10 -0.67 -11.36
N HIS A 88 0.59 0.39 -11.96
CA HIS A 88 1.42 1.50 -12.44
C HIS A 88 2.07 2.28 -11.30
N SER A 89 1.50 2.23 -10.12
CA SER A 89 2.02 2.93 -8.94
C SER A 89 2.97 2.10 -8.10
N MET A 90 3.25 0.87 -8.52
CA MET A 90 4.17 0.00 -7.77
C MET A 90 5.57 0.61 -7.73
N PRO A 91 6.23 0.66 -6.55
CA PRO A 91 7.60 1.16 -6.45
C PRO A 91 8.55 0.41 -7.39
N GLU A 92 9.52 1.14 -7.95
CA GLU A 92 10.45 0.57 -8.93
C GLU A 92 11.20 -0.65 -8.37
N ALA A 93 11.60 -0.61 -7.11
CA ALA A 93 12.29 -1.72 -6.48
C ALA A 93 11.46 -3.01 -6.51
N LEU A 94 10.14 -2.91 -6.33
CA LEU A 94 9.23 -4.05 -6.43
C LEU A 94 8.96 -4.44 -7.88
N ARG A 95 8.82 -3.49 -8.76
CA ARG A 95 8.61 -3.79 -10.19
C ARG A 95 9.76 -4.60 -10.76
N ALA A 96 10.98 -4.27 -10.35
CA ALA A 96 12.16 -5.02 -10.78
C ALA A 96 12.10 -6.48 -10.35
N VAL A 97 11.49 -6.78 -9.21
CA VAL A 97 11.33 -8.15 -8.70
C VAL A 97 10.21 -8.88 -9.42
N TYR A 98 9.06 -8.22 -9.63
CA TYR A 98 7.84 -8.88 -10.10
C TYR A 98 7.65 -8.88 -11.61
N PHE A 99 8.24 -7.93 -12.32
CA PHE A 99 8.02 -7.74 -13.76
C PHE A 99 9.28 -7.84 -14.60
N ARG A 100 10.28 -8.48 -14.11
CA ARG A 100 11.47 -8.77 -14.90
C ARG A 100 11.30 -9.99 -15.77
#